data_8cff3760d2353e83c9b020c778d3b80c
#
_entry.id   8cff3760d2353e83c9b020c778d3b80c
#
_cell.length_a   1.000
_cell.length_b   1.000
_cell.length_c   1.000
_cell.angle_alpha   90.00
_cell.angle_beta   90.00
_cell.angle_gamma   90.00
#
_symmetry.space_group_name_H-M   'P 1'
#
loop_
_entity.id
_entity.type
_entity.pdbx_description
1 polymer ?
#
loop_
_entity_poly.entity_id
_entity_poly.type
_entity_poly.pdbx_seq_one_letter_code
_entity_poly.pdbx_strand_id
1 'polypeptide(L)'
;MNTEQLEGRYQTVCAAPSGNGFRIGHMPDFLMRSDINDCAPHVHAFYEILWFQQGEGIHTVDFTDYEVKPGTIFFLTPGQIHHFDDKERYHGVSIKMCTDFMRDEKDPGSLSLKYDIFHAFDAPPYYIIDADTAVTLGRIVEAME
;
A
#
# COMPACT_ATOMS: atom_id res chain seq x y z
N MET A 1 5.17 -4.45 -20.18
CA MET A 1 6.43 -4.42 -19.41
C MET A 1 6.27 -5.36 -18.21
N ASN A 2 7.16 -6.32 -18.05
CA ASN A 2 7.10 -7.24 -16.91
C ASN A 2 7.82 -6.63 -15.69
N THR A 3 7.75 -7.30 -14.53
CA THR A 3 8.35 -6.80 -13.29
C THR A 3 9.84 -6.56 -13.41
N GLU A 4 10.59 -7.46 -14.07
CA GLU A 4 12.02 -7.32 -14.28
C GLU A 4 12.38 -6.08 -15.10
N GLN A 5 11.58 -5.78 -16.11
CA GLN A 5 11.79 -4.58 -16.94
C GLN A 5 11.49 -3.30 -16.15
N LEU A 6 10.49 -3.34 -15.25
CA LEU A 6 10.17 -2.24 -14.35
C LEU A 6 11.29 -2.02 -13.33
N GLU A 7 11.81 -3.09 -12.75
CA GLU A 7 12.90 -3.04 -11.79
C GLU A 7 14.18 -2.45 -12.38
N GLY A 8 14.44 -2.70 -13.66
CA GLY A 8 15.59 -2.11 -14.36
C GLY A 8 15.41 -0.64 -14.70
N ARG A 9 14.20 -0.11 -14.67
CA ARG A 9 13.89 1.27 -15.05
C ARG A 9 13.57 2.16 -13.86
N TYR A 10 13.00 1.63 -12.79
CA TYR A 10 12.56 2.37 -11.61
C TYR A 10 13.21 1.78 -10.36
N GLN A 11 13.41 2.63 -9.36
CA GLN A 11 13.94 2.18 -8.09
C GLN A 11 13.01 1.14 -7.46
N THR A 12 13.59 0.00 -7.08
CA THR A 12 12.83 -1.09 -6.46
C THR A 12 13.11 -1.15 -4.96
N VAL A 13 12.04 -1.21 -4.18
CA VAL A 13 12.12 -1.47 -2.75
C VAL A 13 12.03 -2.98 -2.53
N CYS A 14 13.17 -3.62 -2.31
CA CYS A 14 13.24 -5.08 -2.19
C CYS A 14 13.05 -5.60 -0.75
N ALA A 15 12.98 -4.71 0.24
CA ALA A 15 12.87 -5.10 1.63
C ALA A 15 11.45 -5.57 1.96
N ALA A 16 11.19 -6.86 1.75
CA ALA A 16 9.99 -7.47 2.26
C ALA A 16 9.98 -7.41 3.80
N PRO A 17 8.80 -7.32 4.43
CA PRO A 17 8.71 -7.39 5.88
C PRO A 17 9.36 -8.65 6.42
N SER A 18 10.13 -8.53 7.50
CA SER A 18 10.76 -9.65 8.19
C SER A 18 9.81 -10.27 9.23
N GLY A 19 10.18 -11.40 9.79
CA GLY A 19 9.40 -12.09 10.81
C GLY A 19 8.17 -12.79 10.23
N ASN A 20 6.96 -12.35 10.60
CA ASN A 20 5.72 -12.92 10.11
C ASN A 20 5.33 -12.49 8.69
N GLY A 21 6.17 -11.71 8.03
CA GLY A 21 5.90 -11.21 6.68
C GLY A 21 4.97 -10.00 6.61
N PHE A 22 4.82 -9.30 7.72
CA PHE A 22 3.84 -8.22 7.88
C PHE A 22 4.47 -7.07 8.66
N ARG A 23 4.19 -5.83 8.24
CA ARG A 23 4.67 -4.62 8.93
C ARG A 23 3.66 -3.50 8.84
N ILE A 24 3.46 -2.77 9.94
CA ILE A 24 2.68 -1.54 9.98
C ILE A 24 3.61 -0.35 10.18
N GLY A 25 3.42 0.71 9.39
CA GLY A 25 4.07 1.99 9.54
C GLY A 25 3.07 3.13 9.51
N HIS A 26 3.47 4.29 10.00
CA HIS A 26 2.63 5.48 10.02
C HIS A 26 3.22 6.58 9.13
N MET A 27 2.37 7.26 8.36
CA MET A 27 2.76 8.48 7.63
C MET A 27 2.70 9.69 8.59
N PRO A 28 3.61 10.63 8.50
CA PRO A 28 4.69 10.71 7.52
C PRO A 28 5.97 9.97 7.94
N ASP A 29 6.04 9.40 9.13
CA ASP A 29 7.28 8.89 9.73
C ASP A 29 8.01 7.88 8.84
N PHE A 30 7.30 6.88 8.29
CA PHE A 30 7.97 5.88 7.46
C PHE A 30 8.49 6.47 6.15
N LEU A 31 7.83 7.47 5.60
CA LEU A 31 8.27 8.17 4.38
C LEU A 31 9.55 8.97 4.65
N MET A 32 9.63 9.60 5.83
CA MET A 32 10.78 10.40 6.21
C MET A 32 12.01 9.57 6.54
N ARG A 33 11.81 8.32 6.97
CA ARG A 33 12.88 7.37 7.28
C ARG A 33 13.36 6.57 6.07
N SER A 34 12.62 6.63 4.97
CA SER A 34 12.97 5.87 3.76
C SER A 34 14.20 6.46 3.10
N ASP A 35 15.17 5.60 2.76
CA ASP A 35 16.31 5.96 1.92
C ASP A 35 15.89 6.17 0.46
N ILE A 36 14.64 5.88 0.13
CA ILE A 36 14.08 5.93 -1.19
C ILE A 36 13.29 7.22 -1.33
N ASN A 37 13.36 7.83 -2.51
CA ASN A 37 12.52 8.97 -2.81
C ASN A 37 11.11 8.49 -3.19
N ASP A 38 10.22 8.40 -2.19
CA ASP A 38 8.83 7.98 -2.40
C ASP A 38 8.02 8.95 -3.26
N CYS A 39 8.52 10.16 -3.48
CA CYS A 39 7.93 11.13 -4.41
C CYS A 39 8.41 10.94 -5.85
N ALA A 40 9.34 10.01 -6.09
CA ALA A 40 9.72 9.57 -7.43
C ALA A 40 9.05 8.24 -7.76
N PRO A 41 8.72 7.97 -9.04
CA PRO A 41 8.14 6.68 -9.42
C PRO A 41 9.02 5.51 -9.00
N HIS A 42 8.41 4.54 -8.29
CA HIS A 42 9.11 3.37 -7.77
C HIS A 42 8.18 2.16 -7.74
N VAL A 43 8.74 0.97 -7.59
CA VAL A 43 8.00 -0.29 -7.47
C VAL A 43 8.41 -1.01 -6.19
N HIS A 44 7.47 -1.77 -5.62
CA HIS A 44 7.71 -2.63 -4.46
C HIS A 44 7.63 -4.10 -4.84
N ALA A 45 8.36 -4.95 -4.11
CA ALA A 45 8.29 -6.41 -4.24
C ALA A 45 7.33 -7.03 -3.20
N PHE A 46 6.40 -6.26 -2.65
CA PHE A 46 5.45 -6.69 -1.63
C PHE A 46 4.08 -6.06 -1.88
N TYR A 47 3.05 -6.59 -1.22
CA TYR A 47 1.71 -5.99 -1.20
C TYR A 47 1.69 -4.87 -0.18
N GLU A 48 0.95 -3.79 -0.49
CA GLU A 48 0.84 -2.63 0.40
C GLU A 48 -0.58 -2.11 0.45
N ILE A 49 -1.05 -1.81 1.65
CA ILE A 49 -2.28 -1.05 1.88
C ILE A 49 -1.87 0.31 2.40
N LEU A 50 -2.28 1.38 1.71
CA LEU A 50 -2.05 2.76 2.13
C LEU A 50 -3.38 3.38 2.51
N TRP A 51 -3.54 3.70 3.78
CA TRP A 51 -4.73 4.38 4.29
C TRP A 51 -4.38 5.82 4.67
N PHE A 52 -4.95 6.77 3.91
CA PHE A 52 -4.78 8.21 4.16
C PHE A 52 -5.85 8.67 5.12
N GLN A 53 -5.47 9.04 6.33
CA GLN A 53 -6.38 9.51 7.37
C GLN A 53 -6.54 11.02 7.36
N GLN A 54 -5.49 11.75 6.98
CA GLN A 54 -5.47 13.22 6.88
C GLN A 54 -4.60 13.64 5.70
N GLY A 55 -4.95 14.79 5.13
CA GLY A 55 -4.24 15.39 4.01
C GLY A 55 -4.98 15.21 2.70
N GLU A 56 -4.72 16.11 1.78
CA GLU A 56 -5.29 16.12 0.42
C GLU A 56 -4.19 16.32 -0.60
N GLY A 57 -4.29 15.63 -1.72
CA GLY A 57 -3.31 15.73 -2.79
C GLY A 57 -3.52 14.65 -3.83
N ILE A 58 -2.41 14.15 -4.39
CA ILE A 58 -2.44 13.18 -5.49
C ILE A 58 -1.47 12.02 -5.18
N HIS A 59 -1.95 10.80 -5.39
CA HIS A 59 -1.13 9.60 -5.42
C HIS A 59 -1.22 8.97 -6.80
N THR A 60 -0.09 8.79 -7.45
CA THR A 60 -0.03 8.25 -8.80
C THR A 60 0.30 6.76 -8.76
N VAL A 61 -0.56 5.96 -9.41
CA VAL A 61 -0.39 4.50 -9.50
C VAL A 61 -0.53 4.10 -10.98
N ASP A 62 0.46 3.36 -11.48
CA ASP A 62 0.52 2.91 -12.88
C ASP A 62 0.25 4.05 -13.88
N PHE A 63 0.89 5.20 -13.63
CA PHE A 63 0.81 6.42 -14.44
C PHE A 63 -0.55 7.12 -14.44
N THR A 64 -1.46 6.71 -13.55
CA THR A 64 -2.75 7.37 -13.36
C THR A 64 -2.75 8.14 -12.05
N ASP A 65 -3.15 9.41 -12.10
CA ASP A 65 -3.26 10.27 -10.92
C ASP A 65 -4.60 10.05 -10.23
N TYR A 66 -4.55 9.76 -8.93
CA TYR A 66 -5.74 9.59 -8.11
C TYR A 66 -5.77 10.67 -7.04
N GLU A 67 -6.92 11.30 -6.87
CA GLU A 67 -7.13 12.28 -5.81
C GLU A 67 -7.12 11.60 -4.45
N VAL A 68 -6.34 12.15 -3.51
CA VAL A 68 -6.27 11.69 -2.12
C VAL A 68 -7.00 12.68 -1.23
N LYS A 69 -7.85 12.15 -0.38
CA LYS A 69 -8.54 12.89 0.68
C LYS A 69 -8.70 11.98 1.90
N PRO A 70 -9.06 12.54 3.09
CA PRO A 70 -9.25 11.69 4.27
C PRO A 70 -10.23 10.55 4.01
N GLY A 71 -9.82 9.32 4.34
CA GLY A 71 -10.58 8.10 4.08
C GLY A 71 -10.19 7.33 2.82
N THR A 72 -9.26 7.85 2.02
CA THR A 72 -8.78 7.14 0.82
C THR A 72 -7.88 5.98 1.21
N ILE A 73 -8.12 4.80 0.65
CA ILE A 73 -7.31 3.58 0.84
C ILE A 73 -6.88 3.06 -0.53
N PHE A 74 -5.58 2.79 -0.67
CA PHE A 74 -5.02 2.12 -1.85
C PHE A 74 -4.63 0.69 -1.53
N PHE A 75 -4.87 -0.21 -2.47
CA PHE A 75 -4.43 -1.60 -2.45
C PHE A 75 -3.43 -1.79 -3.58
N LEU A 76 -2.16 -1.93 -3.25
CA LEU A 76 -1.06 -1.99 -4.22
C LEU A 76 -0.45 -3.39 -4.25
N THR A 77 -0.29 -3.93 -5.47
CA THR A 77 0.35 -5.23 -5.69
C THR A 77 1.84 -5.05 -6.00
N PRO A 78 2.66 -6.11 -5.82
CA PRO A 78 4.03 -6.09 -6.28
C PRO A 78 4.12 -5.71 -7.75
N GLY A 79 5.07 -4.85 -8.09
CA GLY A 79 5.33 -4.43 -9.47
C GLY A 79 4.53 -3.24 -9.96
N GLN A 80 3.53 -2.75 -9.21
CA GLN A 80 2.87 -1.50 -9.59
C GLN A 80 3.79 -0.32 -9.34
N ILE A 81 3.85 0.60 -10.31
CA ILE A 81 4.62 1.83 -10.20
C ILE A 81 3.76 2.85 -9.48
N HIS A 82 4.29 3.45 -8.42
CA HIS A 82 3.56 4.51 -7.72
C HIS A 82 4.51 5.56 -7.14
N HIS A 83 3.97 6.72 -6.80
CA HIS A 83 4.69 7.75 -6.08
C HIS A 83 3.73 8.72 -5.38
N PHE A 84 4.23 9.33 -4.32
CA PHE A 84 3.56 10.40 -3.60
C PHE A 84 3.90 11.76 -4.21
N ASP A 85 3.00 12.72 -4.07
CA ASP A 85 3.27 14.12 -4.44
C ASP A 85 4.00 14.88 -3.32
N ASP A 86 3.85 14.46 -2.05
CA ASP A 86 4.47 15.10 -0.89
C ASP A 86 4.70 14.07 0.22
N LYS A 87 5.82 14.16 0.94
CA LYS A 87 6.16 13.24 2.04
C LYS A 87 5.57 13.67 3.39
N GLU A 88 5.31 14.95 3.58
CA GLU A 88 4.96 15.51 4.90
C GLU A 88 3.46 15.79 5.05
N ARG A 89 2.74 15.91 3.94
CA ARG A 89 1.34 16.34 3.92
C ARG A 89 0.38 15.36 4.57
N TYR A 90 0.67 14.05 4.47
CA TYR A 90 -0.28 13.01 4.80
C TYR A 90 -0.05 12.44 6.19
N HIS A 91 -1.15 12.13 6.88
CA HIS A 91 -1.16 11.27 8.06
C HIS A 91 -1.97 10.02 7.73
N GLY A 92 -1.46 8.87 8.11
CA GLY A 92 -2.14 7.62 7.81
C GLY A 92 -1.30 6.39 8.14
N VAL A 93 -1.71 5.27 7.57
CA VAL A 93 -1.14 3.95 7.89
C VAL A 93 -0.70 3.26 6.61
N SER A 94 0.47 2.61 6.66
CA SER A 94 0.93 1.69 5.64
C SER A 94 1.01 0.29 6.24
N ILE A 95 0.40 -0.68 5.55
CA ILE A 95 0.50 -2.09 5.91
C ILE A 95 1.18 -2.80 4.76
N LYS A 96 2.34 -3.41 5.04
CA LYS A 96 3.15 -4.11 4.04
C LYS A 96 3.13 -5.60 4.32
N MET A 97 2.93 -6.40 3.28
CA MET A 97 2.82 -7.85 3.38
C MET A 97 3.67 -8.52 2.30
N CYS A 98 4.49 -9.48 2.70
CA CYS A 98 5.26 -10.25 1.72
C CYS A 98 4.34 -11.25 0.98
N THR A 99 4.83 -11.76 -0.16
CA THR A 99 4.08 -12.72 -0.96
C THR A 99 3.80 -14.02 -0.21
N ASP A 100 4.71 -14.45 0.67
CA ASP A 100 4.53 -15.66 1.47
C ASP A 100 3.38 -15.51 2.48
N PHE A 101 3.23 -14.32 3.08
CA PHE A 101 2.09 -14.01 3.93
C PHE A 101 0.76 -14.16 3.18
N MET A 102 0.73 -13.70 1.93
CA MET A 102 -0.45 -13.80 1.07
C MET A 102 -0.75 -15.22 0.60
N ARG A 103 0.25 -16.11 0.65
CA ARG A 103 0.14 -17.52 0.24
C ARG A 103 -0.11 -18.46 1.41
N ASP A 104 -0.70 -18.00 2.50
CA ASP A 104 -1.00 -18.88 3.63
C ASP A 104 -1.96 -20.00 3.19
N GLU A 105 -1.40 -21.20 2.98
CA GLU A 105 -2.11 -22.38 2.47
C GLU A 105 -3.01 -23.06 3.52
N LYS A 106 -2.90 -22.67 4.79
CA LYS A 106 -3.69 -23.25 5.88
C LYS A 106 -5.16 -22.89 5.80
N ASP A 107 -5.49 -21.81 5.09
CA ASP A 107 -6.88 -21.36 4.91
C ASP A 107 -7.10 -20.94 3.44
N PRO A 108 -7.48 -21.89 2.55
CA PRO A 108 -7.72 -21.56 1.14
C PRO A 108 -8.77 -20.50 0.90
N GLY A 109 -9.79 -20.40 1.75
CA GLY A 109 -10.81 -19.35 1.66
C GLY A 109 -10.24 -17.97 1.94
N SER A 110 -9.38 -17.87 2.95
CA SER A 110 -8.68 -16.64 3.27
C SER A 110 -7.75 -16.20 2.14
N LEU A 111 -7.06 -17.13 1.49
CA LEU A 111 -6.19 -16.83 0.34
C LEU A 111 -6.97 -16.22 -0.81
N SER A 112 -8.13 -16.79 -1.14
CA SER A 112 -9.00 -16.26 -2.20
C SER A 112 -9.45 -14.83 -1.89
N LEU A 113 -9.89 -14.56 -0.66
CA LEU A 113 -10.32 -13.23 -0.24
C LEU A 113 -9.18 -12.23 -0.30
N LYS A 114 -7.99 -12.57 0.19
CA LYS A 114 -6.80 -11.73 0.12
C LYS A 114 -6.45 -11.39 -1.33
N TYR A 115 -6.47 -12.37 -2.19
CA TYR A 115 -6.18 -12.20 -3.62
C TYR A 115 -7.17 -11.24 -4.27
N ASP A 116 -8.47 -11.42 -4.02
CA ASP A 116 -9.52 -10.64 -4.65
C ASP A 116 -9.47 -9.15 -4.27
N ILE A 117 -9.08 -8.84 -3.03
CA ILE A 117 -8.92 -7.45 -2.58
C ILE A 117 -7.88 -6.70 -3.44
N PHE A 118 -6.76 -7.36 -3.77
CA PHE A 118 -5.67 -6.73 -4.50
C PHE A 118 -5.79 -6.86 -6.02
N HIS A 119 -6.50 -7.88 -6.52
CA HIS A 119 -6.53 -8.23 -7.95
C HIS A 119 -7.92 -8.16 -8.56
N ALA A 120 -8.83 -7.37 -7.97
CA ALA A 120 -10.17 -7.19 -8.52
C ALA A 120 -10.08 -6.66 -9.96
N PHE A 121 -10.66 -7.41 -10.89
CA PHE A 121 -10.66 -7.07 -12.31
C PHE A 121 -11.54 -5.84 -12.54
N ASP A 122 -11.06 -4.88 -13.34
CA ASP A 122 -11.73 -3.63 -13.67
C ASP A 122 -12.02 -2.69 -12.48
N ALA A 123 -11.53 -2.99 -11.30
CA ALA A 123 -11.65 -2.10 -10.15
C ALA A 123 -10.46 -1.14 -10.06
N PRO A 124 -10.66 0.12 -9.68
CA PRO A 124 -9.54 1.01 -9.38
C PRO A 124 -8.78 0.51 -8.14
N PRO A 125 -7.48 0.86 -7.99
CA PRO A 125 -6.68 0.38 -6.87
C PRO A 125 -7.01 1.08 -5.54
N TYR A 126 -8.10 1.84 -5.46
CA TYR A 126 -8.42 2.62 -4.28
C TYR A 126 -9.91 2.62 -3.95
N TYR A 127 -10.21 2.91 -2.70
CA TYR A 127 -11.56 3.09 -2.17
C TYR A 127 -11.58 4.30 -1.24
N ILE A 128 -12.78 4.83 -1.00
CA ILE A 128 -12.98 5.89 -0.01
C ILE A 128 -13.93 5.34 1.04
N ILE A 129 -13.49 5.34 2.31
CA ILE A 129 -14.31 4.85 3.42
C ILE A 129 -14.97 6.01 4.16
N ASP A 130 -16.13 5.73 4.74
CA ASP A 130 -16.83 6.71 5.57
C ASP A 130 -16.22 6.82 6.98
N ALA A 131 -16.71 7.78 7.76
CA ALA A 131 -16.20 8.05 9.10
C ALA A 131 -16.38 6.86 10.06
N ASP A 132 -17.50 6.16 9.97
CA ASP A 132 -17.79 5.02 10.85
C ASP A 132 -16.86 3.85 10.53
N THR A 133 -16.63 3.57 9.27
CA THR A 133 -15.68 2.54 8.83
C THR A 133 -14.26 2.92 9.25
N ALA A 134 -13.89 4.19 9.17
CA ALA A 134 -12.57 4.67 9.59
C ALA A 134 -12.33 4.42 11.10
N VAL A 135 -13.33 4.62 11.94
CA VAL A 135 -13.24 4.35 13.38
C VAL A 135 -13.01 2.85 13.63
N THR A 136 -13.77 2.00 12.96
CA THR A 136 -13.62 0.54 13.08
C THR A 136 -12.26 0.08 12.61
N LEU A 137 -11.82 0.54 11.45
CA LEU A 137 -10.52 0.19 10.89
C LEU A 137 -9.36 0.67 11.78
N GLY A 138 -9.48 1.86 12.37
CA GLY A 138 -8.49 2.38 13.31
C GLY A 138 -8.31 1.50 14.52
N ARG A 139 -9.39 0.97 15.08
CA ARG A 139 -9.35 0.02 16.21
C ARG A 139 -8.67 -1.29 15.82
N ILE A 140 -8.96 -1.78 14.62
CA ILE A 140 -8.34 -3.01 14.11
C ILE A 140 -6.83 -2.81 13.95
N VAL A 141 -6.41 -1.70 13.35
CA VAL A 141 -4.99 -1.39 13.15
C VAL A 141 -4.26 -1.26 14.50
N GLU A 142 -4.84 -0.57 15.48
CA GLU A 142 -4.27 -0.47 16.81
C GLU A 142 -4.07 -1.84 17.47
N ALA A 143 -5.04 -2.73 17.31
CA ALA A 143 -4.96 -4.09 17.85
C ALA A 143 -3.89 -4.95 17.16
N MET A 144 -3.48 -4.61 15.93
CA MET A 144 -2.46 -5.31 15.17
C MET A 144 -1.04 -4.82 15.48
N GLU A 145 -0.92 -3.67 16.08
CA GLU A 145 0.37 -3.09 16.50
C GLU A 145 0.85 -3.69 17.85
#